data_b22ccb5a9d2caad2d66d2f5ab2ecba9a
#
_entry.id   b22ccb5a9d2caad2d66d2f5ab2ecba9a
#
_cell.length_a   1.000
_cell.length_b   1.000
_cell.length_c   1.000
_cell.angle_alpha   90.00
_cell.angle_beta   90.00
_cell.angle_gamma   90.00
#
_symmetry.space_group_name_H-M   'P 1'
#
loop_
_entity.id
_entity.type
_entity.pdbx_description
1 polymer ?
#
loop_
_entity_poly.entity_id
_entity_poly.type
_entity_poly.pdbx_seq_one_letter_code
_entity_poly.pdbx_strand_id
1 'polypeptide(L)'
;SASTNLLSRLTPMTFDDADEKMTRDEIEYMLTNSEETLDADEIEMLQGIFSLDELMAREVMVPRTDAFMVDIQDESQTIIQSILKQNYSRIPVYDGDKDNVIGIIHTKSLLKAGFVDGFDNIVWKKILQDPLFVPETIFVDDLLKELRNTQRQMAILLDEYGGMAGLVTLEDLLEEIVGEIDDETD
;
A
#
# COMPACT_ATOMS: atom_id res chain seq x y z
N SER A 1 -8.58 22.92 2.28
CA SER A 1 -7.64 23.82 1.63
C SER A 1 -8.30 24.60 0.49
N ALA A 2 -7.75 25.77 0.14
CA ALA A 2 -8.28 26.62 -0.91
C ALA A 2 -8.30 25.91 -2.29
N SER A 3 -7.35 25.01 -2.54
CA SER A 3 -7.29 24.25 -3.80
C SER A 3 -8.41 23.23 -3.93
N THR A 4 -8.78 22.58 -2.82
CA THR A 4 -9.89 21.61 -2.82
C THR A 4 -11.22 22.30 -3.11
N ASN A 5 -11.43 23.49 -2.54
CA ASN A 5 -12.63 24.26 -2.80
C ASN A 5 -12.71 24.79 -4.23
N LEU A 6 -11.56 25.10 -4.83
CA LEU A 6 -11.49 25.55 -6.21
C LEU A 6 -11.89 24.44 -7.18
N LEU A 7 -11.39 23.21 -6.97
CA LEU A 7 -11.73 22.06 -7.79
C LEU A 7 -13.20 21.66 -7.68
N SER A 8 -13.78 21.71 -6.49
CA SER A 8 -15.19 21.43 -6.32
C SER A 8 -16.09 22.47 -6.99
N ARG A 9 -15.60 23.70 -7.19
CA ARG A 9 -16.28 24.75 -7.94
C ARG A 9 -16.17 24.60 -9.45
N LEU A 10 -15.06 24.03 -9.92
CA LEU A 10 -14.79 23.86 -11.36
C LEU A 10 -15.49 22.64 -11.95
N THR A 11 -15.86 21.66 -11.13
CA THR A 11 -16.50 20.43 -11.58
C THR A 11 -17.77 20.10 -10.79
N PRO A 12 -18.81 20.97 -10.83
CA PRO A 12 -20.02 20.71 -10.06
C PRO A 12 -20.82 19.50 -10.53
N MET A 13 -20.57 19.02 -11.73
CA MET A 13 -21.27 17.87 -12.30
C MET A 13 -20.73 16.51 -11.90
N THR A 14 -19.55 16.46 -11.30
CA THR A 14 -18.91 15.21 -10.88
C THR A 14 -19.14 14.91 -9.40
N PHE A 15 -20.02 15.65 -8.74
CA PHE A 15 -20.24 15.51 -7.30
C PHE A 15 -20.84 14.16 -6.92
N ASP A 16 -21.73 13.62 -7.76
CA ASP A 16 -22.33 12.31 -7.52
C ASP A 16 -21.37 11.18 -7.85
N ASP A 17 -20.46 11.39 -8.81
CA ASP A 17 -19.41 10.45 -9.15
C ASP A 17 -18.21 10.56 -8.20
N ALA A 18 -18.04 11.67 -7.50
CA ALA A 18 -16.92 11.93 -6.61
C ALA A 18 -16.91 11.03 -5.36
N ASP A 19 -18.06 10.47 -4.99
CA ASP A 19 -18.15 9.51 -3.91
C ASP A 19 -17.56 8.14 -4.30
N GLU A 20 -17.48 7.86 -5.59
CA GLU A 20 -17.02 6.58 -6.10
C GLU A 20 -15.59 6.63 -6.67
N LYS A 21 -15.10 7.81 -7.06
CA LYS A 21 -13.78 7.96 -7.69
C LYS A 21 -12.90 8.91 -6.89
N MET A 22 -11.61 8.59 -6.84
CA MET A 22 -10.64 9.50 -6.25
C MET A 22 -10.54 10.77 -7.06
N THR A 23 -10.50 11.91 -6.36
CA THR A 23 -10.28 13.20 -6.99
C THR A 23 -8.81 13.39 -7.32
N ARG A 24 -8.55 14.34 -8.21
CA ARG A 24 -7.19 14.76 -8.55
C ARG A 24 -6.37 15.13 -7.31
N ASP A 25 -6.96 15.92 -6.41
CA ASP A 25 -6.30 16.37 -5.19
C ASP A 25 -5.95 15.20 -4.25
N GLU A 26 -6.83 14.21 -4.17
CA GLU A 26 -6.59 13.04 -3.33
C GLU A 26 -5.40 12.24 -3.84
N ILE A 27 -5.28 12.07 -5.15
CA ILE A 27 -4.15 11.40 -5.77
C ILE A 27 -2.86 12.19 -5.54
N GLU A 28 -2.90 13.51 -5.72
CA GLU A 28 -1.75 14.39 -5.45
C GLU A 28 -1.30 14.28 -3.99
N TYR A 29 -2.26 14.27 -3.06
CA TYR A 29 -1.97 14.14 -1.64
C TYR A 29 -1.26 12.82 -1.34
N MET A 30 -1.75 11.72 -1.88
CA MET A 30 -1.15 10.40 -1.67
C MET A 30 0.27 10.32 -2.26
N LEU A 31 0.47 10.86 -3.44
CA LEU A 31 1.78 10.86 -4.11
C LEU A 31 2.81 11.69 -3.34
N THR A 32 2.39 12.85 -2.78
CA THR A 32 3.31 13.71 -1.99
C THR A 32 3.67 13.10 -0.64
N ASN A 33 2.84 12.20 -0.11
CA ASN A 33 3.09 11.53 1.17
C ASN A 33 3.71 10.14 1.01
N SER A 34 3.97 9.69 -0.22
CA SER A 34 4.70 8.45 -0.47
C SER A 34 6.20 8.67 -0.28
N GLU A 35 6.93 7.59 -0.03
CA GLU A 35 8.40 7.65 0.07
C GLU A 35 9.05 7.93 -1.28
N GLU A 36 8.37 7.57 -2.37
CA GLU A 36 8.79 7.90 -3.73
C GLU A 36 7.97 9.09 -4.22
N THR A 37 8.65 10.14 -4.63
CA THR A 37 8.01 11.33 -5.17
C THR A 37 7.97 11.27 -6.68
N LEU A 38 6.78 11.40 -7.25
CA LEU A 38 6.60 11.63 -8.67
C LEU A 38 6.64 13.15 -8.93
N ASP A 39 7.15 13.56 -10.09
CA ASP A 39 7.11 14.97 -10.44
C ASP A 39 5.68 15.41 -10.85
N ALA A 40 5.47 16.72 -10.95
CA ALA A 40 4.16 17.30 -11.25
C ALA A 40 3.61 16.86 -12.62
N ASP A 41 4.47 16.69 -13.59
CA ASP A 41 4.09 16.27 -14.94
C ASP A 41 3.62 14.82 -14.96
N GLU A 42 4.29 13.94 -14.23
CA GLU A 42 3.88 12.54 -14.07
C GLU A 42 2.52 12.43 -13.38
N ILE A 43 2.30 13.22 -12.34
CA ILE A 43 1.02 13.27 -11.62
C ILE A 43 -0.11 13.73 -12.57
N GLU A 44 0.13 14.75 -13.36
CA GLU A 44 -0.84 15.28 -14.32
C GLU A 44 -1.19 14.25 -15.39
N MET A 45 -0.20 13.50 -15.89
CA MET A 45 -0.41 12.42 -16.84
C MET A 45 -1.27 11.31 -16.24
N LEU A 46 -1.00 10.89 -15.01
CA LEU A 46 -1.79 9.89 -14.30
C LEU A 46 -3.26 10.28 -14.21
N GLN A 47 -3.53 11.54 -13.95
CA GLN A 47 -4.89 12.04 -13.77
C GLN A 47 -5.68 12.17 -15.07
N GLY A 48 -4.99 12.40 -16.18
CA GLY A 48 -5.63 12.65 -17.47
C GLY A 48 -5.89 11.41 -18.32
N ILE A 49 -5.10 10.37 -18.15
CA ILE A 49 -5.03 9.25 -19.10
C ILE A 49 -5.62 7.95 -18.51
N PHE A 50 -5.58 7.77 -17.19
CA PHE A 50 -5.86 6.49 -16.57
C PHE A 50 -7.19 6.45 -15.81
N SER A 51 -8.02 5.44 -16.09
CA SER A 51 -9.23 5.17 -15.35
C SER A 51 -8.97 4.12 -14.28
N LEU A 52 -8.75 4.56 -13.04
CA LEU A 52 -8.41 3.70 -11.91
C LEU A 52 -9.59 2.83 -11.44
N ASP A 53 -10.81 3.15 -11.89
CA ASP A 53 -12.03 2.43 -11.52
C ASP A 53 -12.26 1.15 -12.35
N GLU A 54 -11.42 0.89 -13.34
CA GLU A 54 -11.52 -0.32 -14.18
C GLU A 54 -10.53 -1.41 -13.79
N LEU A 55 -9.54 -1.08 -12.94
CA LEU A 55 -8.47 -2.00 -12.57
C LEU A 55 -8.70 -2.53 -11.16
N MET A 56 -8.75 -3.86 -11.03
CA MET A 56 -8.88 -4.50 -9.72
C MET A 56 -7.51 -4.71 -9.07
N ALA A 57 -7.48 -4.67 -7.76
CA ALA A 57 -6.25 -4.87 -6.99
C ALA A 57 -5.58 -6.21 -7.28
N ARG A 58 -6.35 -7.28 -7.49
CA ARG A 58 -5.80 -8.61 -7.82
C ARG A 58 -5.01 -8.64 -9.12
N GLU A 59 -5.25 -7.69 -10.03
CA GLU A 59 -4.53 -7.61 -11.31
C GLU A 59 -3.14 -7.00 -11.16
N VAL A 60 -2.89 -6.27 -10.07
CA VAL A 60 -1.63 -5.55 -9.82
C VAL A 60 -0.94 -6.00 -8.53
N MET A 61 -1.52 -6.92 -7.78
CA MET A 61 -0.97 -7.39 -6.50
C MET A 61 0.29 -8.21 -6.68
N VAL A 62 1.10 -8.26 -5.62
CA VAL A 62 2.09 -9.30 -5.45
C VAL A 62 1.33 -10.52 -4.91
N PRO A 63 1.27 -11.64 -5.66
CA PRO A 63 0.52 -12.80 -5.21
C PRO A 63 1.17 -13.42 -3.97
N ARG A 64 0.37 -14.13 -3.19
CA ARG A 64 0.79 -14.80 -1.95
C ARG A 64 2.08 -15.62 -2.12
N THR A 65 2.21 -16.32 -3.23
CA THR A 65 3.38 -17.17 -3.50
C THR A 65 4.67 -16.39 -3.66
N ASP A 66 4.59 -15.13 -4.07
CA ASP A 66 5.74 -14.27 -4.33
C ASP A 66 5.97 -13.25 -3.20
N ALA A 67 5.03 -13.13 -2.27
CA ALA A 67 5.12 -12.15 -1.19
C ALA A 67 6.14 -12.58 -0.14
N PHE A 68 7.04 -11.66 0.22
CA PHE A 68 7.94 -11.87 1.35
C PHE A 68 7.19 -11.60 2.65
N MET A 69 7.08 -12.61 3.50
CA MET A 69 6.40 -12.55 4.79
C MET A 69 7.22 -13.30 5.83
N VAL A 70 7.01 -13.01 7.09
CA VAL A 70 7.69 -13.71 8.19
C VAL A 70 6.66 -14.30 9.16
N ASP A 71 7.02 -15.42 9.76
CA ASP A 71 6.20 -16.12 10.76
C ASP A 71 6.64 -15.70 12.15
N ILE A 72 5.71 -15.17 12.95
CA ILE A 72 6.01 -14.73 14.32
C ILE A 72 6.42 -15.90 15.22
N GLN A 73 6.10 -17.15 14.83
CA GLN A 73 6.48 -18.33 15.58
C GLN A 73 7.96 -18.70 15.41
N ASP A 74 8.62 -18.18 14.40
CA ASP A 74 10.06 -18.39 14.20
C ASP A 74 10.86 -17.66 15.28
N GLU A 75 12.11 -18.09 15.47
CA GLU A 75 13.02 -17.42 16.40
C GLU A 75 13.24 -15.97 15.97
N SER A 76 13.26 -15.06 16.96
CA SER A 76 13.43 -13.62 16.74
C SER A 76 14.63 -13.30 15.86
N GLN A 77 15.78 -13.95 16.14
CA GLN A 77 17.00 -13.69 15.37
C GLN A 77 16.87 -14.13 13.91
N THR A 78 16.16 -15.23 13.67
CA THR A 78 15.87 -15.70 12.31
C THR A 78 15.01 -14.70 11.55
N ILE A 79 13.98 -14.17 12.21
CA ILE A 79 13.09 -13.14 11.62
C ILE A 79 13.89 -11.89 11.28
N ILE A 80 14.69 -11.39 12.22
CA ILE A 80 15.49 -10.18 12.04
C ILE A 80 16.46 -10.34 10.88
N GLN A 81 17.19 -11.45 10.83
CA GLN A 81 18.13 -11.73 9.75
C GLN A 81 17.43 -11.83 8.39
N SER A 82 16.26 -12.46 8.34
CA SER A 82 15.47 -12.55 7.11
C SER A 82 15.06 -11.18 6.60
N ILE A 83 14.57 -10.32 7.49
CA ILE A 83 14.13 -8.96 7.14
C ILE A 83 15.31 -8.12 6.65
N LEU A 84 16.45 -8.17 7.35
CA LEU A 84 17.61 -7.35 7.03
C LEU A 84 18.30 -7.77 5.73
N LYS A 85 18.09 -9.00 5.26
CA LYS A 85 18.58 -9.46 3.96
C LYS A 85 17.76 -8.92 2.77
N GLN A 86 16.56 -8.43 3.04
CA GLN A 86 15.65 -7.92 2.01
C GLN A 86 15.70 -6.40 1.95
N ASN A 87 15.29 -5.84 0.82
CA ASN A 87 15.23 -4.39 0.62
C ASN A 87 13.80 -3.84 0.78
N TYR A 88 12.91 -4.60 1.42
CA TYR A 88 11.54 -4.17 1.62
C TYR A 88 11.43 -3.23 2.82
N SER A 89 10.65 -2.17 2.66
CA SER A 89 10.37 -1.22 3.75
C SER A 89 9.32 -1.76 4.72
N ARG A 90 8.40 -2.58 4.23
CA ARG A 90 7.28 -3.14 5.02
C ARG A 90 7.14 -4.61 4.75
N ILE A 91 7.00 -5.38 5.81
CA ILE A 91 6.93 -6.84 5.75
C ILE A 91 5.71 -7.32 6.54
N PRO A 92 4.80 -8.06 5.90
CA PRO A 92 3.71 -8.70 6.62
C PRO A 92 4.20 -9.81 7.55
N VAL A 93 3.57 -9.89 8.71
CA VAL A 93 3.85 -10.91 9.72
C VAL A 93 2.61 -11.77 9.90
N TYR A 94 2.79 -13.07 9.87
CA TYR A 94 1.71 -14.03 10.10
C TYR A 94 2.02 -14.91 11.30
N ASP A 95 1.00 -15.57 11.81
CA ASP A 95 1.10 -16.47 12.97
C ASP A 95 0.76 -17.89 12.54
N GLY A 96 1.79 -18.64 12.16
CA GLY A 96 1.70 -20.05 11.78
C GLY A 96 1.18 -20.31 10.38
N ASP A 97 0.18 -19.59 9.94
CA ASP A 97 -0.44 -19.71 8.61
C ASP A 97 -0.47 -18.34 7.95
N LYS A 98 -0.12 -18.27 6.66
CA LYS A 98 -0.14 -17.03 5.90
C LYS A 98 -1.51 -16.38 5.81
N ASP A 99 -2.58 -17.14 5.98
CA ASP A 99 -3.94 -16.58 6.06
C ASP A 99 -4.17 -15.81 7.36
N ASN A 100 -3.33 -16.03 8.37
CA ASN A 100 -3.41 -15.36 9.66
C ASN A 100 -2.37 -14.24 9.77
N VAL A 101 -2.54 -13.18 9.00
CA VAL A 101 -1.68 -11.99 9.05
C VAL A 101 -2.04 -11.19 10.30
N ILE A 102 -1.06 -11.00 11.19
CA ILE A 102 -1.27 -10.32 12.49
C ILE A 102 -0.76 -8.89 12.50
N GLY A 103 0.06 -8.51 11.54
CA GLY A 103 0.59 -7.16 11.51
C GLY A 103 1.56 -6.92 10.37
N ILE A 104 2.03 -5.69 10.29
CA ILE A 104 3.05 -5.24 9.35
C ILE A 104 4.22 -4.67 10.14
N ILE A 105 5.44 -5.09 9.80
CA ILE A 105 6.67 -4.49 10.35
C ILE A 105 7.20 -3.48 9.34
N HIS A 106 7.45 -2.27 9.80
CA HIS A 106 8.26 -1.32 9.06
C HIS A 106 9.73 -1.56 9.43
N THR A 107 10.58 -1.82 8.44
CA THR A 107 12.00 -2.13 8.66
C THR A 107 12.71 -1.04 9.48
N LYS A 108 12.37 0.22 9.24
CA LYS A 108 12.90 1.35 10.01
C LYS A 108 12.56 1.27 11.49
N SER A 109 11.35 0.83 11.83
CA SER A 109 10.93 0.64 13.23
C SER A 109 11.71 -0.49 13.90
N LEU A 110 11.97 -1.57 13.16
CA LEU A 110 12.80 -2.68 13.64
C LEU A 110 14.22 -2.22 13.94
N LEU A 111 14.83 -1.47 13.03
CA LEU A 111 16.17 -0.93 13.22
C LEU A 111 16.24 -0.01 14.43
N LYS A 112 15.26 0.88 14.57
CA LYS A 112 15.17 1.81 15.70
C LYS A 112 15.06 1.04 17.03
N ALA A 113 14.19 0.04 17.10
CA ALA A 113 14.02 -0.79 18.29
C ALA A 113 15.30 -1.53 18.63
N GLY A 114 15.99 -2.08 17.63
CA GLY A 114 17.25 -2.77 17.81
C GLY A 114 18.37 -1.88 18.34
N PHE A 115 18.45 -0.63 17.87
CA PHE A 115 19.43 0.33 18.34
C PHE A 115 19.14 0.82 19.75
N VAL A 116 17.87 0.99 20.11
CA VAL A 116 17.47 1.53 21.42
C VAL A 116 17.50 0.44 22.50
N ASP A 117 16.89 -0.71 22.23
CA ASP A 117 16.68 -1.77 23.23
C ASP A 117 17.60 -2.97 23.04
N GLY A 118 18.29 -3.04 21.91
CA GLY A 118 19.10 -4.19 21.50
C GLY A 118 18.28 -5.19 20.67
N PHE A 119 18.95 -5.80 19.67
CA PHE A 119 18.30 -6.77 18.77
C PHE A 119 17.91 -8.07 19.47
N ASP A 120 18.49 -8.34 20.65
CA ASP A 120 18.11 -9.49 21.46
C ASP A 120 16.84 -9.25 22.30
N ASN A 121 16.37 -8.01 22.34
CA ASN A 121 15.28 -7.58 23.22
C ASN A 121 14.08 -7.04 22.45
N ILE A 122 13.91 -7.41 21.19
CA ILE A 122 12.80 -6.92 20.36
C ILE A 122 11.47 -7.44 20.91
N VAL A 123 10.57 -6.50 21.19
CA VAL A 123 9.18 -6.80 21.57
C VAL A 123 8.30 -6.56 20.34
N TRP A 124 7.96 -7.62 19.63
CA TRP A 124 7.27 -7.55 18.35
C TRP A 124 5.95 -6.79 18.42
N LYS A 125 5.17 -6.96 19.49
CA LYS A 125 3.89 -6.26 19.67
C LYS A 125 4.02 -4.74 19.64
N LYS A 126 5.17 -4.21 20.04
CA LYS A 126 5.39 -2.75 20.08
C LYS A 126 5.66 -2.15 18.72
N ILE A 127 6.15 -2.96 17.78
CA ILE A 127 6.53 -2.47 16.45
C ILE A 127 5.59 -2.97 15.34
N LEU A 128 4.71 -3.92 15.63
CA LEU A 128 3.70 -4.37 14.69
C LEU A 128 2.62 -3.29 14.51
N GLN A 129 2.36 -2.95 13.24
CA GLN A 129 1.22 -2.11 12.88
C GLN A 129 0.06 -3.00 12.46
N ASP A 130 -1.17 -2.57 12.75
CA ASP A 130 -2.35 -3.31 12.32
C ASP A 130 -2.40 -3.39 10.80
N PRO A 131 -2.67 -4.57 10.23
CA PRO A 131 -2.78 -4.70 8.79
C PRO A 131 -4.07 -4.08 8.28
N LEU A 132 -4.01 -3.54 7.06
CA LEU A 132 -5.21 -3.13 6.33
C LEU A 132 -5.64 -4.30 5.45
N PHE A 133 -6.84 -4.83 5.68
CA PHE A 133 -7.41 -5.89 4.88
C PHE A 133 -8.43 -5.32 3.91
N VAL A 134 -8.33 -5.70 2.64
CA VAL A 134 -9.31 -5.34 1.61
C VAL A 134 -9.58 -6.56 0.73
N PRO A 135 -10.75 -6.65 0.08
CA PRO A 135 -10.99 -7.76 -0.85
C PRO A 135 -10.09 -7.62 -2.10
N GLU A 136 -9.65 -8.74 -2.64
CA GLU A 136 -8.81 -8.74 -3.84
C GLU A 136 -9.50 -8.13 -5.07
N THR A 137 -10.82 -8.07 -5.04
CA THR A 137 -11.65 -7.51 -6.12
C THR A 137 -11.85 -6.00 -5.99
N ILE A 138 -11.32 -5.36 -4.96
CA ILE A 138 -11.41 -3.91 -4.81
C ILE A 138 -10.79 -3.22 -6.03
N PHE A 139 -11.43 -2.17 -6.52
CA PHE A 139 -10.86 -1.38 -7.60
C PHE A 139 -9.75 -0.48 -7.07
N VAL A 140 -8.78 -0.18 -7.94
CA VAL A 140 -7.57 0.56 -7.56
C VAL A 140 -7.89 1.95 -7.01
N ASP A 141 -8.87 2.65 -7.56
CA ASP A 141 -9.28 3.95 -7.04
C ASP A 141 -9.82 3.87 -5.60
N ASP A 142 -10.64 2.86 -5.31
CA ASP A 142 -11.14 2.62 -3.95
C ASP A 142 -10.02 2.20 -3.00
N LEU A 143 -9.08 1.40 -3.49
CA LEU A 143 -7.90 1.00 -2.71
C LEU A 143 -7.05 2.21 -2.33
N LEU A 144 -6.83 3.13 -3.28
CA LEU A 144 -6.10 4.36 -3.00
C LEU A 144 -6.79 5.20 -1.92
N LYS A 145 -8.13 5.28 -1.96
CA LYS A 145 -8.91 5.94 -0.89
C LYS A 145 -8.68 5.29 0.47
N GLU A 146 -8.73 3.97 0.51
CA GLU A 146 -8.51 3.23 1.76
C GLU A 146 -7.11 3.45 2.32
N LEU A 147 -6.10 3.39 1.46
CA LEU A 147 -4.71 3.65 1.87
C LEU A 147 -4.57 5.07 2.43
N ARG A 148 -5.19 6.05 1.78
CA ARG A 148 -5.18 7.43 2.25
C ARG A 148 -5.90 7.60 3.58
N ASN A 149 -7.12 7.07 3.68
CA ASN A 149 -7.95 7.26 4.87
C ASN A 149 -7.36 6.59 6.10
N THR A 150 -6.67 5.46 5.92
CA THR A 150 -6.03 4.72 7.00
C THR A 150 -4.58 5.11 7.21
N GLN A 151 -4.02 5.96 6.36
CA GLN A 151 -2.61 6.35 6.38
C GLN A 151 -1.67 5.13 6.31
N ARG A 152 -2.09 4.11 5.57
CA ARG A 152 -1.30 2.90 5.34
C ARG A 152 -0.68 2.94 3.96
N GLN A 153 0.44 2.26 3.79
CA GLN A 153 1.13 2.16 2.51
C GLN A 153 1.13 0.73 1.96
N MET A 154 0.50 -0.19 2.67
CA MET A 154 0.36 -1.58 2.25
C MET A 154 -1.03 -2.09 2.61
N ALA A 155 -1.63 -2.85 1.70
CA ALA A 155 -2.88 -3.55 1.93
C ALA A 155 -2.68 -5.05 1.74
N ILE A 156 -3.31 -5.84 2.58
CA ILE A 156 -3.39 -7.30 2.46
C ILE A 156 -4.70 -7.62 1.76
N LEU A 157 -4.62 -8.33 0.64
CA LEU A 157 -5.79 -8.67 -0.16
C LEU A 157 -6.34 -10.02 0.26
N LEU A 158 -7.64 -10.07 0.45
CA LEU A 158 -8.35 -11.29 0.86
C LEU A 158 -9.18 -11.84 -0.29
N ASP A 159 -9.20 -13.16 -0.40
CA ASP A 159 -10.08 -13.86 -1.33
C ASP A 159 -11.50 -14.01 -0.75
N GLU A 160 -12.40 -14.66 -1.50
CA GLU A 160 -13.79 -14.86 -1.07
C GLU A 160 -13.96 -15.72 0.17
N TYR A 161 -12.93 -16.46 0.56
CA TYR A 161 -12.94 -17.32 1.76
C TYR A 161 -12.25 -16.67 2.95
N GLY A 162 -11.80 -15.43 2.79
CA GLY A 162 -11.05 -14.71 3.83
C GLY A 162 -9.58 -15.09 3.92
N GLY A 163 -9.08 -15.89 2.96
CA GLY A 163 -7.66 -16.24 2.88
C GLY A 163 -6.85 -15.10 2.27
N MET A 164 -5.55 -15.08 2.57
CA MET A 164 -4.62 -14.09 2.02
C MET A 164 -4.29 -14.42 0.58
N ALA A 165 -4.77 -13.58 -0.34
CA ALA A 165 -4.54 -13.74 -1.78
C ALA A 165 -3.21 -13.10 -2.23
N GLY A 166 -2.85 -11.97 -1.64
CA GLY A 166 -1.66 -11.23 -2.00
C GLY A 166 -1.58 -9.92 -1.23
N LEU A 167 -0.68 -9.06 -1.66
CA LEU A 167 -0.53 -7.73 -1.07
C LEU A 167 -0.29 -6.69 -2.18
N VAL A 168 -0.60 -5.44 -1.84
CA VAL A 168 -0.30 -4.28 -2.69
C VAL A 168 0.35 -3.23 -1.82
N THR A 169 1.48 -2.68 -2.28
CA THR A 169 2.05 -1.48 -1.69
C THR A 169 1.67 -0.27 -2.54
N LEU A 170 1.59 0.89 -1.91
CA LEU A 170 1.34 2.13 -2.64
C LEU A 170 2.39 2.37 -3.73
N GLU A 171 3.66 2.08 -3.42
CA GLU A 171 4.78 2.24 -4.36
C GLU A 171 4.61 1.36 -5.59
N ASP A 172 4.30 0.07 -5.39
CA ASP A 172 4.10 -0.89 -6.49
C ASP A 172 2.90 -0.48 -7.35
N LEU A 173 1.84 0.01 -6.70
CA LEU A 173 0.64 0.47 -7.40
C LEU A 173 0.93 1.67 -8.30
N LEU A 174 1.70 2.63 -7.79
CA LEU A 174 2.10 3.80 -8.56
C LEU A 174 3.03 3.43 -9.71
N GLU A 175 3.96 2.54 -9.49
CA GLU A 175 4.88 2.05 -10.52
C GLU A 175 4.13 1.35 -11.66
N GLU A 176 3.14 0.53 -11.33
CA GLU A 176 2.29 -0.16 -12.31
C GLU A 176 1.51 0.85 -13.15
N ILE A 177 0.93 1.88 -12.53
CA ILE A 177 0.17 2.92 -13.21
C ILE A 177 1.07 3.72 -14.15
N VAL A 178 2.26 4.11 -13.70
CA VAL A 178 3.24 4.85 -14.51
C VAL A 178 3.72 3.99 -15.69
N GLY A 179 3.96 2.69 -15.46
CA GLY A 179 4.37 1.76 -16.50
C GLY A 179 3.33 1.61 -17.60
N GLU A 180 2.04 1.56 -17.27
CA GLU A 180 0.97 1.52 -18.26
C GLU A 180 0.88 2.80 -19.10
N ILE A 181 1.10 3.94 -18.49
CA ILE A 181 1.13 5.22 -19.22
C ILE A 181 2.30 5.27 -20.21
N ASP A 182 3.46 4.81 -19.81
CA ASP A 182 4.63 4.75 -20.69
C ASP A 182 4.38 3.83 -21.89
N ASP A 183 3.72 2.69 -21.68
CA ASP A 183 3.36 1.76 -22.75
C ASP A 183 2.36 2.36 -23.74
N GLU A 184 1.43 3.19 -23.27
CA GLU A 184 0.46 3.86 -24.14
C GLU A 184 1.06 5.02 -24.94
N THR A 185 2.14 5.62 -24.45
CA THR A 185 2.80 6.73 -25.13
C THR A 185 3.88 6.28 -26.14
N ASP A 186 4.28 5.03 -26.12
CA ASP A 186 5.17 4.42 -27.10
C ASP A 186 4.38 3.85 -28.28
#